data_e0b9e27749349c72a5afeb79c0b917e6
#
_entry.id   e0b9e27749349c72a5afeb79c0b917e6
#
_cell.length_a   1.000
_cell.length_b   1.000
_cell.length_c   1.000
_cell.angle_alpha   90.00
_cell.angle_beta   90.00
_cell.angle_gamma   90.00
#
_symmetry.space_group_name_H-M   'P 1'
#
loop_
_entity.id
_entity.type
_entity.pdbx_description
1 polymer ?
#
loop_
_entity_poly.entity_id
_entity_poly.type
_entity_poly.pdbx_seq_one_letter_code
_entity_poly.pdbx_strand_id
1 'polypeptide(L)'
;MSPSSIRLYLVTAIMSGALIGVAALALPAQAEPRVFELSAPDAREVFLAGEMTNWSDGKVPMRKDADGRWRATIDLDPGQWLYKFVVDGKWIADPGSSDRDADGSGGQHSILFVGPGDWQVRPDIPRGHVDTAMVPSGLRSGGVKVNVYLPPGFERGKPYPVLWLLHGGNMDADQWFRTGHVERYMDNLLAREAIRPFVIVMPSDATSSYAGGSERFISGELPGWLQQTYGLRVDRRSSGVAGMSMGGYGAFRLAYRHPDLYGFAISLSGYFSDSYIASLSKQGTLPMQAVLLCGDKDDLVITNRKLVKALKAGGADFSYREDPGAHTWHYWSLRMVEMLTAADAYFTTGRLPMARN
;
A
#
# COMPACT_ATOMS: atom_id res chain seq x y z
N MET A 1 -55.13 32.20 59.73
CA MET A 1 -55.45 31.15 58.75
C MET A 1 -54.72 31.51 57.45
N SER A 2 -53.57 30.84 57.19
CA SER A 2 -52.72 31.07 56.04
C SER A 2 -52.80 29.88 55.12
N PRO A 3 -52.96 30.03 53.79
CA PRO A 3 -52.93 28.87 52.86
C PRO A 3 -51.53 28.58 52.39
N SER A 4 -51.21 27.33 52.48
CA SER A 4 -49.95 26.70 52.12
C SER A 4 -49.74 26.74 50.58
N SER A 5 -48.56 27.21 50.16
CA SER A 5 -48.11 27.19 48.78
C SER A 5 -47.49 25.86 48.43
N ILE A 6 -48.10 25.09 47.54
CA ILE A 6 -47.53 23.87 46.93
C ILE A 6 -46.63 24.30 45.79
N ARG A 7 -45.30 24.06 45.92
CA ARG A 7 -44.36 24.20 44.81
C ARG A 7 -44.32 22.89 44.02
N LEU A 8 -44.74 23.02 42.77
CA LEU A 8 -44.64 21.96 41.75
C LEU A 8 -43.20 21.92 41.18
N TYR A 9 -42.45 20.87 41.42
CA TYR A 9 -41.15 20.65 40.76
C TYR A 9 -41.39 19.94 39.42
N LEU A 10 -41.12 20.68 38.34
CA LEU A 10 -41.05 20.11 36.99
C LEU A 10 -39.75 19.35 36.84
N VAL A 11 -39.79 18.03 36.78
CA VAL A 11 -38.65 17.19 36.45
C VAL A 11 -38.59 17.07 34.92
N THR A 12 -37.62 17.76 34.32
CA THR A 12 -37.36 17.64 32.87
C THR A 12 -36.51 16.37 32.67
N ALA A 13 -37.13 15.33 32.17
CA ALA A 13 -36.41 14.11 31.72
C ALA A 13 -35.76 14.41 30.38
N ILE A 14 -34.43 14.51 30.34
CA ILE A 14 -33.63 14.53 29.12
C ILE A 14 -33.58 13.12 28.60
N MET A 15 -34.35 12.82 27.57
CA MET A 15 -34.19 11.58 26.79
C MET A 15 -32.94 11.72 25.90
N SER A 16 -31.84 11.12 26.29
CA SER A 16 -30.69 10.92 25.44
C SER A 16 -31.02 9.86 24.38
N GLY A 17 -31.44 10.31 23.22
CA GLY A 17 -31.61 9.44 22.05
C GLY A 17 -30.24 8.95 21.57
N ALA A 18 -29.89 7.70 21.88
CA ALA A 18 -28.78 7.03 21.22
C ALA A 18 -29.15 6.82 19.76
N LEU A 19 -28.56 7.57 18.85
CA LEU A 19 -28.55 7.25 17.42
C LEU A 19 -27.75 5.95 17.25
N ILE A 20 -28.46 4.84 17.14
CA ILE A 20 -27.88 3.58 16.63
C ILE A 20 -27.66 3.81 15.14
N GLY A 21 -26.42 4.20 14.80
CA GLY A 21 -25.97 4.23 13.42
C GLY A 21 -26.04 2.79 12.88
N VAL A 22 -27.03 2.50 12.06
CA VAL A 22 -27.05 1.30 11.23
C VAL A 22 -25.89 1.44 10.26
N ALA A 23 -24.76 0.79 10.56
CA ALA A 23 -23.70 0.61 9.58
C ALA A 23 -24.33 -0.18 8.41
N ALA A 24 -24.58 0.51 7.30
CA ALA A 24 -24.97 -0.13 6.06
C ALA A 24 -23.82 -1.10 5.73
N LEU A 25 -24.10 -2.40 5.83
CA LEU A 25 -23.22 -3.43 5.27
C LEU A 25 -23.15 -3.13 3.77
N ALA A 26 -22.05 -2.53 3.34
CA ALA A 26 -21.76 -2.38 1.92
C ALA A 26 -21.75 -3.80 1.33
N LEU A 27 -22.68 -4.07 0.41
CA LEU A 27 -22.66 -5.29 -0.38
C LEU A 27 -21.27 -5.36 -1.04
N PRO A 28 -20.65 -6.55 -1.13
CA PRO A 28 -19.40 -6.68 -1.86
C PRO A 28 -19.64 -6.14 -3.28
N ALA A 29 -18.79 -5.21 -3.70
CA ALA A 29 -18.88 -4.65 -5.03
C ALA A 29 -18.74 -5.79 -6.04
N GLN A 30 -19.71 -5.90 -6.96
CA GLN A 30 -19.74 -6.95 -7.96
C GLN A 30 -18.73 -6.65 -9.07
N ALA A 31 -18.22 -7.71 -9.70
CA ALA A 31 -17.42 -7.59 -10.90
C ALA A 31 -18.20 -6.83 -11.98
N GLU A 32 -17.51 -5.96 -12.69
CA GLU A 32 -18.07 -5.10 -13.73
C GLU A 32 -17.48 -5.48 -15.09
N PRO A 33 -18.30 -5.54 -16.17
CA PRO A 33 -17.80 -5.76 -17.51
C PRO A 33 -16.90 -4.57 -17.95
N ARG A 34 -15.68 -4.89 -18.37
CA ARG A 34 -14.73 -3.94 -18.94
C ARG A 34 -14.39 -4.31 -20.37
N VAL A 35 -14.52 -3.34 -21.25
CA VAL A 35 -14.18 -3.48 -22.67
C VAL A 35 -12.75 -3.00 -22.87
N PHE A 36 -11.91 -3.85 -23.45
CA PHE A 36 -10.57 -3.53 -23.89
C PHE A 36 -10.57 -3.40 -25.41
N GLU A 37 -9.98 -2.33 -25.92
CA GLU A 37 -9.94 -2.04 -27.34
C GLU A 37 -8.51 -1.74 -27.81
N LEU A 38 -8.14 -2.25 -28.98
CA LEU A 38 -6.87 -1.96 -29.61
C LEU A 38 -7.05 -1.76 -31.13
N SER A 39 -6.53 -0.66 -31.65
CA SER A 39 -6.41 -0.47 -33.10
C SER A 39 -5.13 -1.14 -33.60
N ALA A 40 -5.27 -2.27 -34.28
CA ALA A 40 -4.18 -3.04 -34.88
C ALA A 40 -4.68 -3.72 -36.15
N PRO A 41 -4.92 -2.93 -37.22
CA PRO A 41 -5.57 -3.42 -38.45
C PRO A 41 -4.77 -4.52 -39.17
N ASP A 42 -3.44 -4.50 -39.07
CA ASP A 42 -2.55 -5.45 -39.72
C ASP A 42 -2.24 -6.70 -38.88
N ALA A 43 -2.65 -6.71 -37.57
CA ALA A 43 -2.41 -7.83 -36.71
C ALA A 43 -3.23 -9.07 -37.10
N ARG A 44 -2.60 -10.25 -36.97
CA ARG A 44 -3.23 -11.55 -37.24
C ARG A 44 -3.96 -12.07 -36.01
N GLU A 45 -3.40 -11.79 -34.82
CA GLU A 45 -3.98 -12.19 -33.53
C GLU A 45 -3.64 -11.16 -32.46
N VAL A 46 -4.56 -10.97 -31.53
CA VAL A 46 -4.36 -10.12 -30.36
C VAL A 46 -4.96 -10.79 -29.14
N PHE A 47 -4.22 -10.80 -28.05
CA PHE A 47 -4.68 -11.27 -26.74
C PHE A 47 -4.60 -10.14 -25.71
N LEU A 48 -5.51 -10.17 -24.76
CA LEU A 48 -5.39 -9.41 -23.51
C LEU A 48 -4.68 -10.27 -22.47
N ALA A 49 -3.67 -9.74 -21.84
CA ALA A 49 -2.94 -10.38 -20.75
C ALA A 49 -2.70 -9.39 -19.62
N GLY A 50 -2.65 -9.87 -18.38
CA GLY A 50 -2.45 -9.05 -17.20
C GLY A 50 -2.64 -9.85 -15.92
N GLU A 51 -2.82 -9.16 -14.81
CA GLU A 51 -3.04 -9.79 -13.51
C GLU A 51 -4.28 -10.71 -13.52
N MET A 52 -5.33 -10.34 -14.27
CA MET A 52 -6.54 -11.13 -14.44
C MET A 52 -6.32 -12.46 -15.19
N THR A 53 -5.22 -12.61 -15.91
CA THR A 53 -4.84 -13.85 -16.59
C THR A 53 -3.66 -14.53 -15.94
N ASN A 54 -3.17 -14.00 -14.81
CA ASN A 54 -1.89 -14.35 -14.21
C ASN A 54 -0.74 -14.22 -15.24
N TRP A 55 -0.78 -13.12 -16.01
CA TRP A 55 0.20 -12.79 -17.06
C TRP A 55 0.39 -13.88 -18.14
N SER A 56 -0.61 -14.76 -18.29
CA SER A 56 -0.59 -15.77 -19.36
C SER A 56 -1.19 -15.17 -20.63
N ASP A 57 -0.43 -15.21 -21.71
CA ASP A 57 -0.93 -14.96 -23.04
C ASP A 57 -1.86 -16.10 -23.53
N GLY A 58 -2.67 -15.85 -24.53
CA GLY A 58 -3.59 -16.83 -25.11
C GLY A 58 -4.85 -17.12 -24.30
N LYS A 59 -4.97 -16.68 -23.04
CA LYS A 59 -6.18 -16.94 -22.22
C LYS A 59 -7.39 -16.11 -22.62
N VAL A 60 -7.17 -14.84 -23.04
CA VAL A 60 -8.23 -13.92 -23.44
C VAL A 60 -7.98 -13.43 -24.87
N PRO A 61 -8.42 -14.20 -25.89
CA PRO A 61 -8.31 -13.78 -27.28
C PRO A 61 -9.26 -12.61 -27.54
N MET A 62 -8.76 -11.61 -28.26
CA MET A 62 -9.57 -10.48 -28.71
C MET A 62 -10.18 -10.79 -30.08
N ARG A 63 -11.34 -10.18 -30.37
CA ARG A 63 -12.02 -10.31 -31.64
C ARG A 63 -11.84 -9.06 -32.46
N LYS A 64 -11.49 -9.21 -33.74
CA LYS A 64 -11.34 -8.11 -34.68
C LYS A 64 -12.71 -7.77 -35.27
N ASP A 65 -13.09 -6.51 -35.19
CA ASP A 65 -14.29 -5.98 -35.80
C ASP A 65 -14.07 -5.60 -37.25
N ALA A 66 -15.14 -5.27 -37.95
CA ALA A 66 -15.11 -4.85 -39.37
C ALA A 66 -14.31 -3.54 -39.61
N ASP A 67 -14.18 -2.71 -38.58
CA ASP A 67 -13.40 -1.47 -38.61
C ASP A 67 -11.89 -1.67 -38.29
N GLY A 68 -11.46 -2.94 -38.12
CA GLY A 68 -10.06 -3.27 -37.85
C GLY A 68 -9.65 -3.14 -36.38
N ARG A 69 -10.60 -2.86 -35.50
CA ARG A 69 -10.36 -2.79 -34.05
C ARG A 69 -10.51 -4.16 -33.38
N TRP A 70 -9.64 -4.42 -32.45
CA TRP A 70 -9.69 -5.63 -31.62
C TRP A 70 -10.38 -5.32 -30.30
N ARG A 71 -11.32 -6.18 -29.89
CA ARG A 71 -12.08 -6.03 -28.63
C ARG A 71 -12.13 -7.31 -27.83
N ALA A 72 -12.07 -7.16 -26.51
CA ALA A 72 -12.43 -8.19 -25.54
C ALA A 72 -13.24 -7.55 -24.43
N THR A 73 -14.20 -8.30 -23.87
CA THR A 73 -14.93 -7.89 -22.67
C THR A 73 -14.74 -8.95 -21.62
N ILE A 74 -14.33 -8.54 -20.42
CA ILE A 74 -14.17 -9.41 -19.25
C ILE A 74 -14.76 -8.73 -18.03
N ASP A 75 -15.29 -9.51 -17.12
CA ASP A 75 -15.75 -9.02 -15.82
C ASP A 75 -14.57 -8.92 -14.87
N LEU A 76 -14.38 -7.74 -14.26
CA LEU A 76 -13.32 -7.46 -13.31
C LEU A 76 -13.89 -6.97 -11.98
N ASP A 77 -13.39 -7.51 -10.89
CA ASP A 77 -13.68 -7.01 -9.56
C ASP A 77 -13.13 -5.57 -9.40
N PRO A 78 -13.75 -4.73 -8.55
CA PRO A 78 -13.25 -3.41 -8.24
C PRO A 78 -11.82 -3.46 -7.71
N GLY A 79 -11.03 -2.46 -8.08
CA GLY A 79 -9.63 -2.34 -7.72
C GLY A 79 -8.75 -1.91 -8.88
N GLN A 80 -7.46 -1.97 -8.66
CA GLN A 80 -6.44 -1.70 -9.67
C GLN A 80 -6.07 -2.99 -10.39
N TRP A 81 -5.86 -2.92 -11.71
CA TRP A 81 -5.45 -4.03 -12.55
C TRP A 81 -4.34 -3.61 -13.48
N LEU A 82 -3.27 -4.38 -13.54
CA LEU A 82 -2.20 -4.19 -14.52
C LEU A 82 -2.43 -5.09 -15.73
N TYR A 83 -2.25 -4.55 -16.93
CA TYR A 83 -2.48 -5.29 -18.17
C TYR A 83 -1.60 -4.84 -19.34
N LYS A 84 -1.55 -5.67 -20.38
CA LYS A 84 -0.93 -5.43 -21.69
C LYS A 84 -1.76 -6.09 -22.78
N PHE A 85 -1.50 -5.68 -24.01
CA PHE A 85 -1.89 -6.45 -25.18
C PHE A 85 -0.72 -7.30 -25.66
N VAL A 86 -1.03 -8.48 -26.23
CA VAL A 86 -0.07 -9.33 -26.94
C VAL A 86 -0.50 -9.35 -28.39
N VAL A 87 0.25 -8.67 -29.26
CA VAL A 87 -0.03 -8.48 -30.68
C VAL A 87 0.96 -9.31 -31.48
N ASP A 88 0.51 -10.33 -32.19
CA ASP A 88 1.37 -11.27 -32.93
C ASP A 88 2.59 -11.73 -32.11
N GLY A 89 2.36 -12.08 -30.82
CA GLY A 89 3.39 -12.50 -29.86
C GLY A 89 4.18 -11.36 -29.20
N LYS A 90 3.97 -10.09 -29.58
CA LYS A 90 4.67 -8.94 -29.00
C LYS A 90 3.84 -8.29 -27.90
N TRP A 91 4.42 -8.17 -26.71
CA TRP A 91 3.83 -7.53 -25.55
C TRP A 91 3.94 -6.00 -25.63
N ILE A 92 2.82 -5.31 -25.58
CA ILE A 92 2.75 -3.85 -25.61
C ILE A 92 1.82 -3.32 -24.53
N ALA A 93 2.16 -2.17 -23.93
CA ALA A 93 1.20 -1.41 -23.14
C ALA A 93 0.06 -0.90 -24.03
N ASP A 94 -1.10 -0.68 -23.45
CA ASP A 94 -2.23 -0.07 -24.15
C ASP A 94 -1.89 1.37 -24.59
N PRO A 95 -1.85 1.68 -25.90
CA PRO A 95 -1.60 3.04 -26.37
C PRO A 95 -2.67 4.04 -25.91
N GLY A 96 -3.88 3.57 -25.64
CA GLY A 96 -5.01 4.39 -25.17
C GLY A 96 -5.01 4.65 -23.66
N SER A 97 -4.20 3.92 -22.88
CA SER A 97 -4.13 4.16 -21.42
C SER A 97 -3.31 5.40 -21.10
N SER A 98 -3.87 6.30 -20.28
CA SER A 98 -3.14 7.45 -19.71
C SER A 98 -2.27 7.06 -18.52
N ASP A 99 -2.65 6.00 -17.79
CA ASP A 99 -1.92 5.48 -16.63
C ASP A 99 -1.06 4.28 -17.05
N ARG A 100 0.25 4.47 -17.10
CA ARG A 100 1.26 3.46 -17.46
C ARG A 100 2.49 3.61 -16.62
N ASP A 101 3.16 2.50 -16.32
CA ASP A 101 4.43 2.51 -15.59
C ASP A 101 5.37 1.41 -16.10
N ALA A 102 6.64 1.51 -15.71
CA ALA A 102 7.64 0.51 -16.01
C ALA A 102 7.24 -0.87 -15.47
N ASP A 103 7.46 -1.92 -16.26
CA ASP A 103 7.13 -3.30 -15.88
C ASP A 103 8.28 -4.06 -15.20
N GLY A 104 9.40 -3.37 -14.97
CA GLY A 104 10.61 -3.97 -14.39
C GLY A 104 11.41 -4.86 -15.36
N SER A 105 10.95 -5.00 -16.61
CA SER A 105 11.58 -5.85 -17.64
C SER A 105 12.00 -5.07 -18.89
N GLY A 106 12.04 -3.74 -18.79
CA GLY A 106 12.41 -2.82 -19.88
C GLY A 106 11.23 -2.40 -20.77
N GLY A 107 10.01 -2.80 -20.42
CA GLY A 107 8.76 -2.36 -21.05
C GLY A 107 7.89 -1.54 -20.10
N GLN A 108 6.61 -1.41 -20.46
CA GLN A 108 5.59 -0.80 -19.64
C GLN A 108 4.36 -1.71 -19.54
N HIS A 109 3.61 -1.60 -18.45
CA HIS A 109 2.24 -2.07 -18.33
C HIS A 109 1.27 -0.90 -18.24
N SER A 110 0.02 -1.15 -18.58
CA SER A 110 -1.08 -0.21 -18.42
C SER A 110 -1.78 -0.47 -17.10
N ILE A 111 -2.34 0.57 -16.51
CA ILE A 111 -3.04 0.54 -15.23
C ILE A 111 -4.51 0.86 -15.50
N LEU A 112 -5.41 -0.01 -15.02
CA LEU A 112 -6.85 0.16 -15.07
C LEU A 112 -7.40 0.18 -13.65
N PHE A 113 -8.27 1.15 -13.37
CA PHE A 113 -9.06 1.17 -12.15
C PHE A 113 -10.51 0.81 -12.43
N VAL A 114 -11.07 -0.11 -11.66
CA VAL A 114 -12.44 -0.61 -11.78
C VAL A 114 -13.22 -0.24 -10.53
N GLY A 115 -14.43 0.30 -10.71
CA GLY A 115 -15.31 0.69 -9.63
C GLY A 115 -14.88 1.96 -8.87
N PRO A 116 -15.63 2.35 -7.84
CA PRO A 116 -15.30 3.47 -6.97
C PRO A 116 -14.20 3.08 -5.96
N GLY A 117 -13.32 4.04 -5.60
CA GLY A 117 -12.28 3.81 -4.60
C GLY A 117 -11.44 5.04 -4.33
N ASP A 118 -10.60 4.95 -3.29
CA ASP A 118 -9.70 6.05 -2.90
C ASP A 118 -8.53 6.26 -3.89
N TRP A 119 -8.43 5.49 -4.94
CA TRP A 119 -7.53 5.71 -6.08
C TRP A 119 -8.04 6.77 -7.07
N GLN A 120 -9.31 7.20 -6.96
CA GLN A 120 -9.90 8.15 -7.88
C GLN A 120 -9.25 9.53 -7.74
N VAL A 121 -8.99 10.16 -8.90
CA VAL A 121 -8.54 11.55 -8.93
C VAL A 121 -9.72 12.46 -8.62
N ARG A 122 -9.63 13.22 -7.55
CA ARG A 122 -10.63 14.21 -7.13
C ARG A 122 -10.06 15.61 -7.29
N PRO A 123 -10.49 16.38 -8.30
CA PRO A 123 -9.97 17.73 -8.56
C PRO A 123 -10.43 18.78 -7.51
N ASP A 124 -11.44 18.45 -6.75
CA ASP A 124 -12.15 19.31 -5.77
C ASP A 124 -11.51 19.32 -4.38
N ILE A 125 -10.48 18.50 -4.13
CA ILE A 125 -9.82 18.39 -2.81
C ILE A 125 -8.40 18.97 -2.82
N PRO A 126 -7.89 19.42 -1.65
CA PRO A 126 -6.49 19.75 -1.49
C PRO A 126 -5.62 18.53 -1.78
N ARG A 127 -4.50 18.75 -2.48
CA ARG A 127 -3.57 17.68 -2.84
C ARG A 127 -2.22 17.89 -2.20
N GLY A 128 -1.61 16.79 -1.77
CA GLY A 128 -0.19 16.71 -1.49
C GLY A 128 0.63 16.72 -2.78
N HIS A 129 1.93 16.64 -2.63
CA HIS A 129 2.83 16.48 -3.76
C HIS A 129 3.95 15.49 -3.42
N VAL A 130 4.59 14.98 -4.45
CA VAL A 130 5.72 14.05 -4.31
C VAL A 130 6.99 14.75 -4.77
N ASP A 131 7.92 14.99 -3.83
CA ASP A 131 9.28 15.41 -4.13
C ASP A 131 10.11 14.19 -4.54
N THR A 132 10.89 14.32 -5.61
CA THR A 132 11.88 13.32 -6.02
C THR A 132 13.27 13.87 -5.83
N ALA A 133 14.13 13.18 -5.08
CA ALA A 133 15.49 13.58 -4.82
C ALA A 133 16.49 12.44 -5.07
N MET A 134 17.69 12.81 -5.53
CA MET A 134 18.89 11.97 -5.46
C MET A 134 19.62 12.28 -4.17
N VAL A 135 19.38 11.51 -3.14
CA VAL A 135 19.96 11.74 -1.80
C VAL A 135 21.42 11.28 -1.80
N PRO A 136 22.37 12.16 -1.49
CA PRO A 136 23.78 11.78 -1.36
C PRO A 136 23.96 10.65 -0.35
N SER A 137 24.79 9.67 -0.67
CA SER A 137 25.10 8.55 0.22
C SER A 137 26.59 8.25 0.19
N GLY A 138 27.18 8.11 1.36
CA GLY A 138 28.54 7.61 1.49
C GLY A 138 28.72 6.16 1.06
N LEU A 139 27.61 5.44 0.88
CA LEU A 139 27.57 4.01 0.58
C LEU A 139 27.34 3.72 -0.91
N ARG A 140 26.95 4.73 -1.70
CA ARG A 140 26.57 4.55 -3.12
C ARG A 140 26.97 5.76 -3.96
N SER A 141 27.83 5.54 -4.95
CA SER A 141 28.18 6.56 -5.95
C SER A 141 26.92 7.02 -6.69
N GLY A 142 26.76 8.33 -6.88
CA GLY A 142 25.59 8.93 -7.53
C GLY A 142 24.36 9.11 -6.63
N GLY A 143 24.43 8.70 -5.36
CA GLY A 143 23.33 8.82 -4.42
C GLY A 143 22.23 7.75 -4.60
N VAL A 144 21.14 7.91 -3.88
CA VAL A 144 19.95 7.03 -3.89
C VAL A 144 18.72 7.84 -4.22
N LYS A 145 17.93 7.40 -5.17
CA LYS A 145 16.63 8.03 -5.49
C LYS A 145 15.66 7.80 -4.33
N VAL A 146 15.02 8.87 -3.89
CA VAL A 146 14.00 8.85 -2.85
C VAL A 146 12.83 9.71 -3.29
N ASN A 147 11.62 9.18 -3.22
CA ASN A 147 10.40 9.96 -3.33
C ASN A 147 9.84 10.25 -1.93
N VAL A 148 9.35 11.47 -1.73
CA VAL A 148 8.76 11.92 -0.47
C VAL A 148 7.40 12.54 -0.76
N TYR A 149 6.32 11.86 -0.35
CA TYR A 149 4.99 12.48 -0.36
C TYR A 149 4.84 13.40 0.84
N LEU A 150 4.50 14.65 0.55
CA LEU A 150 4.20 15.69 1.52
C LEU A 150 2.69 15.98 1.49
N PRO A 151 1.98 15.90 2.63
CA PRO A 151 0.53 16.09 2.67
C PRO A 151 0.14 17.53 2.32
N PRO A 152 -1.13 17.77 1.93
CA PRO A 152 -1.63 19.12 1.69
C PRO A 152 -1.35 20.04 2.87
N GLY A 153 -0.84 21.23 2.59
CA GLY A 153 -0.50 22.20 3.64
C GLY A 153 0.71 21.82 4.49
N PHE A 154 1.62 20.97 3.98
CA PHE A 154 2.86 20.64 4.66
C PHE A 154 3.67 21.91 5.01
N GLU A 155 4.12 22.01 6.26
CA GLU A 155 4.97 23.09 6.74
C GLU A 155 6.25 22.51 7.32
N ARG A 156 7.39 22.94 6.75
CA ARG A 156 8.72 22.49 7.22
C ARG A 156 8.91 22.80 8.69
N GLY A 157 9.36 21.79 9.45
CA GLY A 157 9.63 21.89 10.88
C GLY A 157 8.43 21.64 11.79
N LYS A 158 7.22 21.50 11.26
CA LYS A 158 6.13 20.90 12.02
C LYS A 158 6.37 19.42 12.22
N PRO A 159 5.95 18.82 13.35
CA PRO A 159 6.10 17.40 13.58
C PRO A 159 5.04 16.62 12.75
N TYR A 160 5.51 15.91 11.74
CA TYR A 160 4.73 14.93 11.01
C TYR A 160 5.27 13.53 11.29
N PRO A 161 4.42 12.53 11.51
CA PRO A 161 4.82 11.14 11.48
C PRO A 161 5.34 10.74 10.10
N VAL A 162 6.15 9.68 10.03
CA VAL A 162 6.79 9.21 8.80
C VAL A 162 6.49 7.74 8.57
N LEU A 163 5.84 7.44 7.46
CA LEU A 163 5.67 6.08 6.96
C LEU A 163 6.70 5.82 5.86
N TRP A 164 7.54 4.81 6.05
CA TRP A 164 8.47 4.33 5.03
C TRP A 164 7.76 3.28 4.19
N LEU A 165 7.71 3.47 2.86
CA LEU A 165 7.14 2.50 1.92
C LEU A 165 8.22 1.90 1.05
N LEU A 166 8.41 0.60 1.17
CA LEU A 166 9.45 -0.16 0.52
C LEU A 166 8.89 -0.92 -0.69
N HIS A 167 9.51 -0.71 -1.87
CA HIS A 167 9.10 -1.32 -3.13
C HIS A 167 9.43 -2.82 -3.22
N GLY A 168 8.83 -3.52 -4.17
CA GLY A 168 9.08 -4.92 -4.48
C GLY A 168 10.39 -5.14 -5.26
N GLY A 169 10.69 -6.40 -5.57
CA GLY A 169 11.85 -6.77 -6.38
C GLY A 169 11.79 -6.17 -7.80
N ASN A 170 12.96 -5.86 -8.37
CA ASN A 170 13.13 -5.30 -9.73
C ASN A 170 12.44 -3.95 -9.98
N MET A 171 12.09 -3.22 -8.91
CA MET A 171 11.43 -1.92 -8.95
C MET A 171 12.28 -0.86 -8.23
N ASP A 172 11.77 0.36 -8.14
CA ASP A 172 12.45 1.48 -7.50
C ASP A 172 11.48 2.35 -6.65
N ALA A 173 11.95 3.52 -6.22
CA ALA A 173 11.17 4.48 -5.45
C ALA A 173 9.85 4.90 -6.11
N ASP A 174 9.74 4.82 -7.43
CA ASP A 174 8.55 5.26 -8.16
C ASP A 174 7.37 4.30 -8.02
N GLN A 175 7.61 3.05 -7.66
CA GLN A 175 6.59 2.01 -7.70
C GLN A 175 5.33 2.34 -6.88
N TRP A 176 5.48 2.82 -5.64
CA TRP A 176 4.34 3.20 -4.80
C TRP A 176 3.61 4.45 -5.29
N PHE A 177 4.34 5.33 -5.96
CA PHE A 177 3.81 6.58 -6.50
C PHE A 177 3.20 6.38 -7.91
N ARG A 178 3.96 5.80 -8.87
CA ARG A 178 3.50 5.70 -10.26
C ARG A 178 2.55 4.52 -10.49
N THR A 179 2.86 3.36 -9.94
CA THR A 179 1.99 2.19 -10.07
C THR A 179 0.92 2.20 -8.97
N GLY A 180 1.32 2.41 -7.71
CA GLY A 180 0.41 2.32 -6.56
C GLY A 180 -0.46 3.54 -6.33
N HIS A 181 -0.11 4.69 -6.91
CA HIS A 181 -0.83 5.97 -6.74
C HIS A 181 -1.13 6.30 -5.27
N VAL A 182 -0.18 6.01 -4.37
CA VAL A 182 -0.35 6.19 -2.92
C VAL A 182 -0.74 7.62 -2.54
N GLU A 183 -0.32 8.61 -3.33
CA GLU A 183 -0.68 10.01 -3.16
C GLU A 183 -2.20 10.24 -3.32
N ARG A 184 -2.87 9.53 -4.24
CA ARG A 184 -4.32 9.64 -4.45
C ARG A 184 -5.07 9.09 -3.23
N TYR A 185 -4.63 7.95 -2.70
CA TYR A 185 -5.20 7.38 -1.47
C TYR A 185 -5.01 8.32 -0.28
N MET A 186 -3.80 8.87 -0.11
CA MET A 186 -3.52 9.83 0.95
C MET A 186 -4.41 11.06 0.88
N ASP A 187 -4.49 11.69 -0.30
CA ASP A 187 -5.30 12.90 -0.51
C ASP A 187 -6.79 12.65 -0.24
N ASN A 188 -7.32 11.53 -0.73
CA ASN A 188 -8.73 11.16 -0.52
C ASN A 188 -9.03 10.82 0.95
N LEU A 189 -8.13 10.12 1.63
CA LEU A 189 -8.28 9.79 3.05
C LEU A 189 -8.19 11.04 3.94
N LEU A 190 -7.28 11.96 3.64
CA LEU A 190 -7.14 13.24 4.33
C LEU A 190 -8.36 14.14 4.12
N ALA A 191 -8.86 14.24 2.89
CA ALA A 191 -10.01 15.08 2.56
C ALA A 191 -11.31 14.66 3.27
N ARG A 192 -11.46 13.37 3.59
CA ARG A 192 -12.60 12.85 4.37
C ARG A 192 -12.28 12.63 5.85
N GLU A 193 -11.16 13.18 6.33
CA GLU A 193 -10.72 13.11 7.73
C GLU A 193 -10.61 11.67 8.29
N ALA A 194 -10.36 10.70 7.41
CA ALA A 194 -10.19 9.30 7.80
C ALA A 194 -8.82 9.02 8.42
N ILE A 195 -7.83 9.85 8.10
CA ILE A 195 -6.47 9.81 8.67
C ILE A 195 -5.99 11.24 8.94
N ARG A 196 -4.99 11.39 9.80
CA ARG A 196 -4.27 12.64 10.01
C ARG A 196 -3.09 12.76 9.04
N PRO A 197 -2.59 13.99 8.78
CA PRO A 197 -1.44 14.18 7.92
C PRO A 197 -0.18 13.49 8.44
N PHE A 198 0.47 12.72 7.57
CA PHE A 198 1.80 12.17 7.77
C PHE A 198 2.57 12.17 6.43
N VAL A 199 3.88 12.07 6.51
CA VAL A 199 4.79 12.03 5.35
C VAL A 199 5.04 10.58 4.96
N ILE A 200 5.14 10.31 3.65
CA ILE A 200 5.56 8.99 3.16
C ILE A 200 6.92 9.12 2.49
N VAL A 201 7.85 8.25 2.87
CA VAL A 201 9.20 8.19 2.31
C VAL A 201 9.38 6.88 1.56
N MET A 202 9.69 6.97 0.28
CA MET A 202 9.82 5.84 -0.64
C MET A 202 11.26 5.79 -1.19
N PRO A 203 12.19 5.10 -0.52
CA PRO A 203 13.57 4.99 -0.98
C PRO A 203 13.72 3.86 -2.01
N SER A 204 14.62 4.05 -2.99
CA SER A 204 15.04 2.97 -3.87
C SER A 204 15.99 2.00 -3.15
N ASP A 205 15.78 0.70 -3.36
CA ASP A 205 16.76 -0.34 -3.09
C ASP A 205 16.82 -1.33 -4.25
N ALA A 206 17.82 -1.21 -5.08
CA ALA A 206 17.94 -2.03 -6.28
C ALA A 206 18.72 -3.34 -6.07
N THR A 207 19.32 -3.61 -4.89
CA THR A 207 20.41 -4.58 -4.86
C THR A 207 20.47 -5.55 -3.69
N SER A 208 19.78 -5.31 -2.58
CA SER A 208 20.14 -6.03 -1.34
C SER A 208 18.97 -6.47 -0.45
N SER A 209 17.75 -6.47 -0.96
CA SER A 209 16.58 -6.84 -0.15
C SER A 209 16.55 -6.08 1.20
N TYR A 210 16.86 -4.78 1.15
CA TYR A 210 16.88 -3.89 2.32
C TYR A 210 17.86 -4.32 3.42
N ALA A 211 18.97 -4.94 3.03
CA ALA A 211 20.04 -5.35 3.91
C ALA A 211 21.37 -4.62 3.58
N GLY A 212 22.37 -4.75 4.43
CA GLY A 212 23.72 -4.24 4.16
C GLY A 212 23.77 -2.74 3.91
N GLY A 213 24.15 -2.32 2.70
CA GLY A 213 24.24 -0.91 2.31
C GLY A 213 22.91 -0.18 2.36
N SER A 214 21.84 -0.81 1.86
CA SER A 214 20.50 -0.21 1.86
C SER A 214 19.96 -0.04 3.28
N GLU A 215 20.15 -1.01 4.16
CA GLU A 215 19.79 -0.88 5.58
C GLU A 215 20.52 0.30 6.23
N ARG A 216 21.84 0.43 6.01
CA ARG A 216 22.62 1.57 6.56
C ARG A 216 22.18 2.91 5.98
N PHE A 217 21.85 2.97 4.70
CA PHE A 217 21.31 4.18 4.08
C PHE A 217 19.96 4.56 4.69
N ILE A 218 18.98 3.62 4.66
CA ILE A 218 17.60 3.90 5.05
C ILE A 218 17.48 4.20 6.54
N SER A 219 18.18 3.46 7.39
CA SER A 219 18.10 3.63 8.85
C SER A 219 19.21 4.48 9.46
N GLY A 220 20.24 4.84 8.69
CA GLY A 220 21.38 5.65 9.15
C GLY A 220 21.47 7.02 8.50
N GLU A 221 21.61 7.09 7.18
CA GLU A 221 21.86 8.37 6.48
C GLU A 221 20.55 9.13 6.20
N LEU A 222 19.52 8.45 5.72
CA LEU A 222 18.28 9.09 5.26
C LEU A 222 17.50 9.82 6.36
N PRO A 223 17.42 9.37 7.63
CA PRO A 223 16.81 10.14 8.71
C PRO A 223 17.44 11.51 8.92
N GLY A 224 18.78 11.60 8.85
CA GLY A 224 19.51 12.87 8.94
C GLY A 224 19.20 13.81 7.78
N TRP A 225 19.10 13.27 6.56
CA TRP A 225 18.72 14.04 5.39
C TRP A 225 17.26 14.56 5.50
N LEU A 226 16.32 13.75 5.96
CA LEU A 226 14.93 14.17 6.20
C LEU A 226 14.84 15.30 7.22
N GLN A 227 15.64 15.22 8.30
CA GLN A 227 15.72 16.29 9.31
C GLN A 227 16.27 17.59 8.70
N GLN A 228 17.31 17.52 7.89
CA GLN A 228 17.92 18.70 7.28
C GLN A 228 17.04 19.34 6.21
N THR A 229 16.36 18.52 5.41
CA THR A 229 15.58 18.98 4.25
C THR A 229 14.19 19.43 4.64
N TYR A 230 13.48 18.64 5.45
CA TYR A 230 12.06 18.85 5.78
C TYR A 230 11.82 19.20 7.26
N GLY A 231 12.83 19.09 8.11
CA GLY A 231 12.68 19.27 9.56
C GLY A 231 12.00 18.08 10.26
N LEU A 232 11.93 16.92 9.59
CA LEU A 232 11.27 15.72 10.11
C LEU A 232 12.18 14.97 11.05
N ARG A 233 11.64 14.56 12.20
CA ARG A 233 12.33 13.67 13.14
C ARG A 233 11.78 12.27 13.02
N VAL A 234 12.69 11.29 13.03
CA VAL A 234 12.36 9.87 12.96
C VAL A 234 12.64 9.24 14.31
N ASP A 235 11.62 8.70 14.95
CA ASP A 235 11.73 7.94 16.19
C ASP A 235 10.63 6.87 16.23
N ARG A 236 10.74 5.94 17.17
CA ARG A 236 9.83 4.82 17.36
C ARG A 236 8.35 5.22 17.41
N ARG A 237 8.01 6.36 17.98
CA ARG A 237 6.60 6.78 18.19
C ARG A 237 5.99 7.40 16.94
N SER A 238 6.84 8.04 16.15
CA SER A 238 6.45 8.81 14.97
C SER A 238 6.82 8.14 13.66
N SER A 239 7.34 6.89 13.68
CA SER A 239 7.79 6.24 12.45
C SER A 239 7.49 4.75 12.42
N GLY A 240 7.16 4.25 11.22
CA GLY A 240 6.96 2.84 10.93
C GLY A 240 7.27 2.51 9.47
N VAL A 241 7.40 1.23 9.18
CA VAL A 241 7.80 0.75 7.86
C VAL A 241 6.72 -0.16 7.30
N ALA A 242 6.35 0.04 6.03
CA ALA A 242 5.47 -0.84 5.29
C ALA A 242 6.11 -1.17 3.93
N GLY A 243 5.65 -2.25 3.31
CA GLY A 243 6.12 -2.62 2.00
C GLY A 243 5.49 -3.89 1.47
N MET A 244 5.72 -4.19 0.19
CA MET A 244 5.20 -5.38 -0.47
C MET A 244 6.31 -6.27 -0.99
N SER A 245 6.07 -7.59 -1.05
CA SER A 245 7.01 -8.54 -1.60
C SER A 245 8.39 -8.44 -0.94
N MET A 246 9.45 -8.15 -1.69
CA MET A 246 10.78 -7.83 -1.16
C MET A 246 10.72 -6.69 -0.13
N GLY A 247 9.91 -5.65 -0.38
CA GLY A 247 9.69 -4.54 0.55
C GLY A 247 8.95 -4.95 1.81
N GLY A 248 8.05 -5.94 1.73
CA GLY A 248 7.37 -6.52 2.90
C GLY A 248 8.36 -7.22 3.85
N TYR A 249 9.31 -7.97 3.28
CA TYR A 249 10.45 -8.49 4.02
C TYR A 249 11.31 -7.36 4.61
N GLY A 250 11.64 -6.36 3.77
CA GLY A 250 12.43 -5.20 4.19
C GLY A 250 11.80 -4.44 5.36
N ALA A 251 10.48 -4.21 5.30
CA ALA A 251 9.75 -3.53 6.36
C ALA A 251 9.85 -4.28 7.70
N PHE A 252 9.59 -5.59 7.67
CA PHE A 252 9.71 -6.41 8.86
C PHE A 252 11.15 -6.43 9.39
N ARG A 253 12.13 -6.60 8.50
CA ARG A 253 13.55 -6.65 8.85
C ARG A 253 14.05 -5.33 9.46
N LEU A 254 13.76 -4.18 8.83
CA LEU A 254 14.22 -2.87 9.31
C LEU A 254 13.60 -2.53 10.67
N ALA A 255 12.30 -2.72 10.84
CA ALA A 255 11.64 -2.46 12.12
C ALA A 255 12.13 -3.40 13.23
N TYR A 256 12.42 -4.65 12.90
CA TYR A 256 12.99 -5.61 13.84
C TYR A 256 14.40 -5.23 14.32
N ARG A 257 15.25 -4.74 13.40
CA ARG A 257 16.66 -4.41 13.68
C ARG A 257 16.87 -3.01 14.26
N HIS A 258 15.95 -2.10 13.98
CA HIS A 258 16.01 -0.69 14.42
C HIS A 258 14.73 -0.28 15.17
N PRO A 259 14.39 -0.95 16.28
CA PRO A 259 13.16 -0.68 17.02
C PRO A 259 13.15 0.65 17.76
N ASP A 260 14.26 1.32 17.85
CA ASP A 260 14.43 2.71 18.30
C ASP A 260 13.95 3.73 17.25
N LEU A 261 14.05 3.39 15.96
CA LEU A 261 13.60 4.21 14.85
C LEU A 261 12.16 3.87 14.41
N TYR A 262 11.81 2.58 14.40
CA TYR A 262 10.54 2.12 13.82
C TYR A 262 9.71 1.37 14.86
N GLY A 263 8.50 1.85 15.11
CA GLY A 263 7.62 1.23 16.09
C GLY A 263 6.80 0.07 15.56
N PHE A 264 6.65 0.00 14.22
CA PHE A 264 5.87 -1.06 13.59
C PHE A 264 6.38 -1.45 12.21
N ALA A 265 5.96 -2.64 11.77
CA ALA A 265 6.07 -3.12 10.41
C ALA A 265 4.71 -3.55 9.85
N ILE A 266 4.42 -3.20 8.59
CA ILE A 266 3.30 -3.76 7.83
C ILE A 266 3.85 -4.43 6.58
N SER A 267 3.68 -5.74 6.46
CA SER A 267 4.18 -6.55 5.35
C SER A 267 3.02 -7.02 4.49
N LEU A 268 3.02 -6.63 3.23
CA LEU A 268 2.11 -7.12 2.19
C LEU A 268 2.84 -8.19 1.37
N SER A 269 2.42 -9.45 1.45
CA SER A 269 3.02 -10.55 0.68
C SER A 269 4.54 -10.63 0.82
N GLY A 270 5.09 -10.50 2.02
CA GLY A 270 6.53 -10.45 2.25
C GLY A 270 7.24 -11.75 1.87
N TYR A 271 8.46 -11.63 1.30
CA TYR A 271 9.31 -12.78 1.02
C TYR A 271 10.20 -13.12 2.21
N PHE A 272 9.94 -14.22 2.89
CA PHE A 272 10.70 -14.66 4.06
C PHE A 272 11.42 -15.98 3.80
N SER A 273 12.75 -15.95 3.74
CA SER A 273 13.54 -17.17 3.57
C SER A 273 13.53 -18.03 4.84
N ASP A 274 13.69 -19.36 4.66
CA ASP A 274 13.75 -20.29 5.81
C ASP A 274 14.90 -19.94 6.78
N SER A 275 16.05 -19.47 6.25
CA SER A 275 17.18 -19.02 7.07
C SER A 275 16.85 -17.77 7.92
N TYR A 276 16.11 -16.83 7.35
CA TYR A 276 15.68 -15.66 8.09
C TYR A 276 14.68 -16.02 9.20
N ILE A 277 13.68 -16.84 8.88
CA ILE A 277 12.70 -17.35 9.84
C ILE A 277 13.39 -18.08 11.02
N ALA A 278 14.36 -18.93 10.71
CA ALA A 278 15.14 -19.65 11.73
C ALA A 278 15.96 -18.70 12.63
N SER A 279 16.37 -17.54 12.13
CA SER A 279 17.09 -16.54 12.93
C SER A 279 16.18 -15.84 13.93
N LEU A 280 14.90 -15.64 13.60
CA LEU A 280 13.90 -15.00 14.46
C LEU A 280 13.46 -15.91 15.61
N SER A 281 13.29 -17.20 15.36
CA SER A 281 12.79 -18.18 16.35
C SER A 281 13.70 -18.32 17.58
N LYS A 282 14.94 -17.83 17.52
CA LYS A 282 15.90 -17.85 18.63
C LYS A 282 15.80 -16.65 19.58
N GLN A 283 14.99 -15.63 19.28
CA GLN A 283 15.07 -14.34 19.96
C GLN A 283 13.82 -13.96 20.80
N GLY A 284 12.77 -14.77 20.82
CA GLY A 284 11.58 -14.52 21.63
C GLY A 284 10.63 -13.46 21.05
N THR A 285 10.25 -12.47 21.85
CA THR A 285 9.25 -11.44 21.47
C THR A 285 9.77 -10.47 20.41
N LEU A 286 8.86 -9.97 19.55
CA LEU A 286 9.19 -8.90 18.62
C LEU A 286 9.44 -7.58 19.36
N PRO A 287 10.48 -6.82 19.01
CA PRO A 287 10.74 -5.51 19.61
C PRO A 287 9.84 -4.40 19.05
N MET A 288 9.00 -4.71 18.04
CA MET A 288 8.05 -3.80 17.38
C MET A 288 6.71 -4.51 17.16
N GLN A 289 5.68 -3.76 16.83
CA GLN A 289 4.39 -4.34 16.41
C GLN A 289 4.42 -4.73 14.93
N ALA A 290 3.70 -5.77 14.54
CA ALA A 290 3.69 -6.24 13.16
C ALA A 290 2.30 -6.61 12.67
N VAL A 291 1.98 -6.22 11.43
CA VAL A 291 0.83 -6.70 10.67
C VAL A 291 1.36 -7.37 9.40
N LEU A 292 0.93 -8.60 9.17
CA LEU A 292 1.29 -9.40 8.02
C LEU A 292 0.02 -9.72 7.23
N LEU A 293 0.00 -9.36 5.95
CA LEU A 293 -1.11 -9.60 5.03
C LEU A 293 -0.58 -10.37 3.81
N CYS A 294 -1.29 -11.41 3.38
CA CYS A 294 -0.89 -12.19 2.22
C CYS A 294 -2.12 -12.72 1.48
N GLY A 295 -2.07 -12.74 0.16
CA GLY A 295 -3.11 -13.38 -0.63
C GLY A 295 -3.09 -14.91 -0.45
N ASP A 296 -4.27 -15.54 -0.43
CA ASP A 296 -4.41 -17.00 -0.28
C ASP A 296 -3.90 -17.79 -1.50
N LYS A 297 -3.81 -17.11 -2.67
CA LYS A 297 -3.27 -17.61 -3.94
C LYS A 297 -1.91 -17.01 -4.29
N ASP A 298 -1.28 -16.31 -3.35
CA ASP A 298 0.07 -15.76 -3.50
C ASP A 298 1.11 -16.88 -3.38
N ASP A 299 2.07 -16.91 -4.29
CA ASP A 299 3.16 -17.90 -4.26
C ASP A 299 3.99 -17.85 -2.98
N LEU A 300 3.99 -16.70 -2.29
CA LEU A 300 4.69 -16.49 -1.03
C LEU A 300 3.87 -16.84 0.22
N VAL A 301 2.60 -17.27 0.08
CA VAL A 301 1.74 -17.60 1.22
C VAL A 301 2.35 -18.68 2.11
N ILE A 302 3.02 -19.65 1.52
CA ILE A 302 3.67 -20.74 2.28
C ILE A 302 4.78 -20.20 3.19
N THR A 303 5.59 -19.25 2.70
CA THR A 303 6.68 -18.65 3.50
C THR A 303 6.12 -17.74 4.59
N ASN A 304 5.03 -17.02 4.32
CA ASN A 304 4.31 -16.23 5.32
C ASN A 304 3.73 -17.12 6.43
N ARG A 305 3.11 -18.25 6.10
CA ARG A 305 2.61 -19.23 7.08
C ARG A 305 3.73 -19.80 7.95
N LYS A 306 4.91 -20.08 7.38
CA LYS A 306 6.09 -20.52 8.13
C LYS A 306 6.56 -19.44 9.12
N LEU A 307 6.63 -18.18 8.70
CA LEU A 307 6.95 -17.05 9.57
C LEU A 307 5.96 -16.95 10.72
N VAL A 308 4.66 -16.96 10.42
CA VAL A 308 3.57 -16.89 11.40
C VAL A 308 3.71 -18.00 12.45
N LYS A 309 3.97 -19.24 12.01
CA LYS A 309 4.21 -20.37 12.92
C LYS A 309 5.40 -20.12 13.86
N ALA A 310 6.49 -19.59 13.34
CA ALA A 310 7.68 -19.28 14.13
C ALA A 310 7.43 -18.14 15.14
N LEU A 311 6.73 -17.08 14.73
CA LEU A 311 6.38 -15.95 15.58
C LEU A 311 5.41 -16.37 16.70
N LYS A 312 4.40 -17.20 16.42
CA LYS A 312 3.48 -17.75 17.43
C LYS A 312 4.24 -18.61 18.45
N ALA A 313 5.16 -19.46 18.00
CA ALA A 313 5.98 -20.28 18.89
C ALA A 313 6.90 -19.45 19.81
N GLY A 314 7.33 -18.26 19.34
CA GLY A 314 8.13 -17.31 20.14
C GLY A 314 7.29 -16.39 21.03
N GLY A 315 5.96 -16.49 21.04
CA GLY A 315 5.07 -15.62 21.83
C GLY A 315 5.05 -14.16 21.36
N ALA A 316 5.32 -13.92 20.07
CA ALA A 316 5.32 -12.59 19.50
C ALA A 316 3.91 -11.98 19.43
N ASP A 317 3.82 -10.66 19.61
CA ASP A 317 2.58 -9.89 19.40
C ASP A 317 2.53 -9.36 17.97
N PHE A 318 1.66 -9.95 17.16
CA PHE A 318 1.47 -9.58 15.75
C PHE A 318 0.08 -9.96 15.23
N SER A 319 -0.34 -9.36 14.14
CA SER A 319 -1.54 -9.75 13.41
C SER A 319 -1.15 -10.39 12.07
N TYR A 320 -1.86 -11.44 11.70
CA TYR A 320 -1.74 -12.06 10.38
C TYR A 320 -3.11 -12.33 9.79
N ARG A 321 -3.26 -12.01 8.49
CA ARG A 321 -4.47 -12.33 7.75
C ARG A 321 -4.13 -12.81 6.34
N GLU A 322 -4.83 -13.85 5.92
CA GLU A 322 -4.92 -14.29 4.53
C GLU A 322 -6.26 -13.87 3.96
N ASP A 323 -6.22 -13.22 2.81
CA ASP A 323 -7.40 -12.80 2.07
C ASP A 323 -7.39 -13.38 0.65
N PRO A 324 -8.53 -13.49 -0.02
CA PRO A 324 -8.55 -13.84 -1.44
C PRO A 324 -7.65 -12.89 -2.25
N GLY A 325 -6.71 -13.46 -3.02
CA GLY A 325 -5.80 -12.70 -3.87
C GLY A 325 -4.49 -13.41 -4.15
N ALA A 326 -3.75 -12.88 -5.12
CA ALA A 326 -2.45 -13.38 -5.56
C ALA A 326 -1.35 -12.33 -5.34
N HIS A 327 -0.13 -12.60 -5.83
CA HIS A 327 1.01 -11.66 -5.77
C HIS A 327 0.89 -10.55 -6.80
N THR A 328 -0.08 -9.62 -6.62
CA THR A 328 -0.49 -8.64 -7.64
C THR A 328 -0.77 -7.27 -7.05
N TRP A 329 -0.68 -6.24 -7.90
CA TRP A 329 -1.13 -4.90 -7.55
C TRP A 329 -2.63 -4.84 -7.27
N HIS A 330 -3.44 -5.69 -7.91
CA HIS A 330 -4.85 -5.81 -7.56
C HIS A 330 -5.02 -6.13 -6.06
N TYR A 331 -4.31 -7.11 -5.54
CA TYR A 331 -4.35 -7.44 -4.12
C TYR A 331 -3.83 -6.30 -3.23
N TRP A 332 -2.66 -5.73 -3.56
CA TRP A 332 -2.03 -4.70 -2.71
C TRP A 332 -2.79 -3.37 -2.71
N SER A 333 -3.39 -2.96 -3.83
CA SER A 333 -4.22 -1.76 -3.91
C SER A 333 -5.45 -1.83 -3.02
N LEU A 334 -6.07 -3.01 -2.90
CA LEU A 334 -7.20 -3.24 -2.00
C LEU A 334 -6.80 -3.17 -0.50
N ARG A 335 -5.52 -3.29 -0.18
CA ARG A 335 -4.98 -3.18 1.18
C ARG A 335 -4.41 -1.79 1.49
N MET A 336 -4.36 -0.90 0.51
CA MET A 336 -3.76 0.43 0.66
C MET A 336 -4.45 1.25 1.76
N VAL A 337 -5.78 1.32 1.74
CA VAL A 337 -6.55 2.06 2.77
C VAL A 337 -6.30 1.48 4.16
N GLU A 338 -6.32 0.16 4.29
CA GLU A 338 -6.05 -0.53 5.56
C GLU A 338 -4.64 -0.24 6.07
N MET A 339 -3.64 -0.31 5.20
CA MET A 339 -2.24 -0.01 5.55
C MET A 339 -2.08 1.43 6.04
N LEU A 340 -2.65 2.40 5.31
CA LEU A 340 -2.54 3.83 5.66
C LEU A 340 -3.31 4.17 6.94
N THR A 341 -4.50 3.61 7.14
CA THR A 341 -5.27 3.80 8.37
C THR A 341 -4.64 3.10 9.57
N ALA A 342 -4.01 1.94 9.38
CA ALA A 342 -3.26 1.26 10.43
C ALA A 342 -2.04 2.08 10.87
N ALA A 343 -1.32 2.69 9.93
CA ALA A 343 -0.21 3.59 10.23
C ALA A 343 -0.69 4.81 11.04
N ASP A 344 -1.78 5.48 10.62
CA ASP A 344 -2.36 6.59 11.38
C ASP A 344 -2.82 6.19 12.77
N ALA A 345 -3.44 5.03 12.93
CA ALA A 345 -3.84 4.49 14.22
C ALA A 345 -2.63 4.32 15.16
N TYR A 346 -1.51 3.79 14.64
CA TYR A 346 -0.27 3.71 15.41
C TYR A 346 0.25 5.09 15.81
N PHE A 347 0.34 6.02 14.88
CA PHE A 347 0.81 7.38 15.15
C PHE A 347 -0.05 8.13 16.16
N THR A 348 -1.33 7.74 16.28
CA THR A 348 -2.30 8.33 17.23
C THR A 348 -2.22 7.69 18.61
N THR A 349 -2.19 6.36 18.65
CA THR A 349 -2.43 5.58 19.87
C THR A 349 -1.19 4.84 20.37
N GLY A 350 -0.13 4.77 19.55
CA GLY A 350 1.04 3.91 19.77
C GLY A 350 0.74 2.42 19.54
N ARG A 351 -0.42 2.09 18.91
CA ARG A 351 -0.82 0.69 18.66
C ARG A 351 -1.37 0.50 17.27
N LEU A 352 -0.91 -0.55 16.59
CA LEU A 352 -1.57 -1.02 15.37
C LEU A 352 -2.94 -1.63 15.71
N PRO A 353 -3.95 -1.47 14.84
CA PRO A 353 -5.18 -2.23 14.95
C PRO A 353 -4.85 -3.71 14.68
N MET A 354 -4.80 -4.49 15.76
CA MET A 354 -4.54 -5.92 15.67
C MET A 354 -5.86 -6.64 15.47
N ALA A 355 -6.01 -7.36 14.35
CA ALA A 355 -7.08 -8.33 14.24
C ALA A 355 -6.91 -9.38 15.36
N ARG A 356 -7.94 -9.65 16.12
CA ARG A 356 -7.89 -10.77 17.08
C ARG A 356 -7.83 -12.06 16.24
N ASN A 357 -6.70 -12.75 16.32
CA ASN A 357 -6.49 -14.07 15.72
C ASN A 357 -7.38 -15.12 16.39
#